data_2e65f39601f7216064c953baeffbf980
#
_entry.id   2e65f39601f7216064c953baeffbf980
#
_cell.length_a   1.000
_cell.length_b   1.000
_cell.length_c   1.000
_cell.angle_alpha   90.00
_cell.angle_beta   90.00
_cell.angle_gamma   90.00
#
_symmetry.space_group_name_H-M   'P 1'
#
loop_
_entity.id
_entity.type
_entity.pdbx_description
1 polymer ?
#
loop_
_entity_poly.entity_id
_entity_poly.type
_entity_poly.pdbx_seq_one_letter_code
_entity_poly.pdbx_strand_id
1 'polypeptide(L)'
;MIFTEEQLRKYAKPLSETEENQCKNAIRMVVDALKTIGFNERTSIQKMYSETPSFEVMMKSNDDYEVKIFLQGSYANNTNVRQHSDVDIAVVQIDQFRPKYRVGVSKTNYGFISAISKSKTFKNIVQSALENKFGDDVERKNKSIKIHGNSYRKDADSVPALRYRDYSYDYRFDPENYVGGILIKADDGTEVINYPEQHIKNGIDKNKKTNLYFKKMVRIAKEMRYQMQDERYEFAQKASSFGIECLLYNVPDEIFTKYDCYKYIFDDIVEFLYDNKHNINSFVEVNGIKKLCYDSADREKVYKGFIDELKGFYSYEI
;
A
#
# COMPACT_ATOMS: atom_id res chain seq x y z
N MET A 1 27.62 1.12 9.05
CA MET A 1 27.54 2.56 9.47
C MET A 1 27.11 2.62 10.94
N ILE A 2 27.65 3.55 11.74
CA ILE A 2 27.29 3.71 13.17
C ILE A 2 26.17 4.74 13.28
N PHE A 3 25.05 4.37 13.89
CA PHE A 3 23.87 5.23 14.06
C PHE A 3 23.69 5.64 15.52
N THR A 4 23.33 6.91 15.74
CA THR A 4 22.98 7.42 17.06
C THR A 4 21.46 7.27 17.30
N GLU A 5 21.05 7.26 18.58
CA GLU A 5 19.63 7.27 18.95
C GLU A 5 18.90 8.50 18.37
N GLU A 6 19.57 9.67 18.33
CA GLU A 6 18.99 10.89 17.78
C GLU A 6 18.72 10.77 16.27
N GLN A 7 19.63 10.18 15.49
CA GLN A 7 19.42 9.92 14.06
C GLN A 7 18.22 8.99 13.84
N LEU A 8 18.12 7.90 14.60
CA LEU A 8 17.02 6.96 14.50
C LEU A 8 15.68 7.62 14.85
N ARG A 9 15.66 8.48 15.89
CA ARG A 9 14.47 9.27 16.25
C ARG A 9 14.06 10.23 15.12
N LYS A 10 15.01 10.81 14.39
CA LYS A 10 14.75 11.65 13.24
C LYS A 10 14.11 10.85 12.09
N TYR A 11 14.64 9.67 11.79
CA TYR A 11 14.08 8.77 10.74
C TYR A 11 12.69 8.24 11.12
N ALA A 12 12.43 8.02 12.38
CA ALA A 12 11.16 7.53 12.91
C ALA A 12 10.00 8.54 12.86
N LYS A 13 10.24 9.82 12.52
CA LYS A 13 9.21 10.86 12.56
C LYS A 13 8.04 10.55 11.62
N PRO A 14 6.79 10.64 12.10
CA PRO A 14 5.61 10.46 11.27
C PRO A 14 5.40 11.65 10.34
N LEU A 15 4.38 11.57 9.47
CA LEU A 15 3.87 12.71 8.70
C LEU A 15 3.59 13.92 9.60
N SER A 16 3.94 15.09 9.11
CA SER A 16 3.49 16.36 9.67
C SER A 16 2.02 16.64 9.28
N GLU A 17 1.35 17.54 9.99
CA GLU A 17 0.00 17.98 9.66
C GLU A 17 -0.07 18.56 8.23
N THR A 18 0.95 19.29 7.81
CA THR A 18 1.05 19.81 6.44
C THR A 18 1.06 18.69 5.40
N GLU A 19 1.83 17.63 5.64
CA GLU A 19 1.89 16.49 4.74
C GLU A 19 0.58 15.68 4.73
N GLU A 20 -0.10 15.55 5.87
CA GLU A 20 -1.43 14.94 5.94
C GLU A 20 -2.45 15.75 5.13
N ASN A 21 -2.42 17.09 5.22
CA ASN A 21 -3.25 17.96 4.40
C ASN A 21 -2.93 17.84 2.90
N GLN A 22 -1.66 17.67 2.53
CA GLN A 22 -1.27 17.39 1.14
C GLN A 22 -1.86 16.06 0.63
N CYS A 23 -1.91 15.03 1.47
CA CYS A 23 -2.57 13.75 1.12
C CYS A 23 -4.08 13.93 0.89
N LYS A 24 -4.75 14.72 1.74
CA LYS A 24 -6.17 15.06 1.57
C LYS A 24 -6.41 15.86 0.29
N ASN A 25 -5.50 16.77 -0.04
CA ASN A 25 -5.57 17.53 -1.28
C ASN A 25 -5.35 16.66 -2.51
N ALA A 26 -4.47 15.64 -2.43
CA ALA A 26 -4.25 14.70 -3.53
C ALA A 26 -5.53 13.90 -3.87
N ILE A 27 -6.26 13.41 -2.85
CA ILE A 27 -7.59 12.82 -3.10
C ILE A 27 -8.55 13.84 -3.72
N ARG A 28 -8.60 15.08 -3.18
CA ARG A 28 -9.47 16.14 -3.71
C ARG A 28 -9.22 16.39 -5.19
N MET A 29 -7.97 16.37 -5.62
CA MET A 29 -7.60 16.55 -7.02
C MET A 29 -8.22 15.48 -7.92
N VAL A 30 -8.17 14.20 -7.53
CA VAL A 30 -8.77 13.10 -8.29
C VAL A 30 -10.30 13.20 -8.29
N VAL A 31 -10.91 13.53 -7.15
CA VAL A 31 -12.36 13.78 -7.02
C VAL A 31 -12.81 14.89 -7.99
N ASP A 32 -12.11 16.01 -7.98
CA ASP A 32 -12.45 17.16 -8.81
C ASP A 32 -12.23 16.86 -10.32
N ALA A 33 -11.24 16.01 -10.66
CA ALA A 33 -11.07 15.55 -12.04
C ALA A 33 -12.25 14.68 -12.48
N LEU A 34 -12.69 13.73 -11.67
CA LEU A 34 -13.83 12.88 -11.98
C LEU A 34 -15.14 13.67 -12.10
N LYS A 35 -15.30 14.76 -11.37
CA LYS A 35 -16.45 15.67 -11.53
C LYS A 35 -16.55 16.25 -12.93
N THR A 36 -15.43 16.49 -13.61
CA THR A 36 -15.42 17.03 -14.99
C THR A 36 -16.09 16.11 -16.00
N ILE A 37 -16.23 14.83 -15.66
CA ILE A 37 -16.87 13.81 -16.53
C ILE A 37 -18.15 13.24 -15.91
N GLY A 38 -18.80 13.98 -15.00
CA GLY A 38 -20.15 13.69 -14.51
C GLY A 38 -20.23 12.82 -13.25
N PHE A 39 -19.12 12.60 -12.52
CA PHE A 39 -19.19 11.99 -11.20
C PHE A 39 -19.58 13.00 -10.12
N ASN A 40 -20.36 12.55 -9.15
CA ASN A 40 -20.81 13.34 -8.00
C ASN A 40 -20.42 12.64 -6.70
N GLU A 41 -19.98 13.40 -5.69
CA GLU A 41 -19.69 12.87 -4.35
C GLU A 41 -20.96 12.34 -3.69
N ARG A 42 -20.88 11.12 -3.13
CA ARG A 42 -21.92 10.50 -2.30
C ARG A 42 -21.61 10.64 -0.82
N THR A 43 -20.34 10.76 -0.48
CA THR A 43 -19.85 11.06 0.86
C THR A 43 -18.84 12.20 0.80
N SER A 44 -18.62 12.89 1.92
CA SER A 44 -17.47 13.80 2.02
C SER A 44 -16.17 13.00 2.13
N ILE A 45 -15.03 13.66 1.83
CA ILE A 45 -13.70 13.08 2.09
C ILE A 45 -13.54 12.96 3.62
N GLN A 46 -13.36 11.74 4.10
CA GLN A 46 -13.22 11.40 5.51
C GLN A 46 -12.08 10.40 5.73
N LYS A 47 -11.62 10.27 6.98
CA LYS A 47 -10.66 9.22 7.33
C LYS A 47 -11.38 7.87 7.43
N MET A 48 -10.81 6.83 6.82
CA MET A 48 -11.23 5.43 7.00
C MET A 48 -10.90 4.96 8.43
N TYR A 49 -9.74 5.39 8.94
CA TYR A 49 -9.27 5.13 10.30
C TYR A 49 -8.68 6.40 10.90
N SER A 50 -9.00 6.67 12.17
CA SER A 50 -8.52 7.88 12.88
C SER A 50 -7.00 7.91 13.07
N GLU A 51 -6.37 6.75 13.16
CA GLU A 51 -4.95 6.57 13.49
C GLU A 51 -4.00 6.78 12.32
N THR A 52 -4.54 6.94 11.10
CA THR A 52 -3.73 7.12 9.89
C THR A 52 -4.37 8.12 8.92
N PRO A 53 -3.60 8.73 8.01
CA PRO A 53 -4.14 9.57 6.95
C PRO A 53 -4.82 8.75 5.83
N SER A 54 -5.59 7.72 6.19
CA SER A 54 -6.32 6.84 5.27
C SER A 54 -7.63 7.50 4.82
N PHE A 55 -7.54 8.57 4.01
CA PHE A 55 -8.71 9.27 3.50
C PHE A 55 -9.44 8.46 2.45
N GLU A 56 -10.78 8.55 2.44
CA GLU A 56 -11.66 7.92 1.45
C GLU A 56 -12.85 8.81 1.07
N VAL A 57 -13.44 8.53 -0.08
CA VAL A 57 -14.68 9.16 -0.57
C VAL A 57 -15.39 8.22 -1.55
N MET A 58 -16.72 8.26 -1.55
CA MET A 58 -17.56 7.55 -2.51
C MET A 58 -18.11 8.53 -3.55
N MET A 59 -18.10 8.12 -4.82
CA MET A 59 -18.68 8.89 -5.91
C MET A 59 -19.56 8.01 -6.81
N LYS A 60 -20.51 8.64 -7.48
CA LYS A 60 -21.36 7.99 -8.50
C LYS A 60 -21.44 8.88 -9.75
N SER A 61 -21.37 8.27 -10.94
CA SER A 61 -21.56 8.96 -12.22
C SER A 61 -23.01 8.90 -12.67
N ASN A 62 -23.34 9.74 -13.65
CA ASN A 62 -24.64 9.71 -14.33
C ASN A 62 -24.84 8.41 -15.17
N ASP A 63 -23.75 7.74 -15.56
CA ASP A 63 -23.74 6.48 -16.32
C ASP A 63 -23.66 5.23 -15.41
N ASP A 64 -24.12 5.36 -14.17
CA ASP A 64 -24.17 4.29 -13.17
C ASP A 64 -22.84 3.64 -12.78
N TYR A 65 -21.71 4.35 -12.98
CA TYR A 65 -20.47 3.95 -12.30
C TYR A 65 -20.52 4.37 -10.83
N GLU A 66 -20.19 3.44 -9.95
CA GLU A 66 -19.92 3.74 -8.54
C GLU A 66 -18.46 3.49 -8.26
N VAL A 67 -17.81 4.46 -7.62
CA VAL A 67 -16.38 4.38 -7.31
C VAL A 67 -16.12 4.70 -5.85
N LYS A 68 -15.18 3.97 -5.26
CA LYS A 68 -14.54 4.28 -3.98
C LYS A 68 -13.13 4.79 -4.29
N ILE A 69 -12.82 5.99 -3.83
CA ILE A 69 -11.49 6.59 -3.95
C ILE A 69 -10.89 6.63 -2.57
N PHE A 70 -9.66 6.13 -2.40
CA PHE A 70 -8.98 6.18 -1.10
C PHE A 70 -7.47 6.19 -1.23
N LEU A 71 -6.79 6.72 -0.21
CA LEU A 71 -5.34 6.60 -0.09
C LEU A 71 -4.94 5.17 0.20
N GLN A 72 -3.87 4.72 -0.43
CA GLN A 72 -3.22 3.45 -0.16
C GLN A 72 -1.70 3.65 0.01
N GLY A 73 -0.95 2.55 0.11
CA GLY A 73 0.51 2.60 0.20
C GLY A 73 1.06 3.22 1.48
N SER A 74 2.25 3.78 1.39
CA SER A 74 3.02 4.22 2.55
C SER A 74 2.39 5.43 3.27
N TYR A 75 1.78 6.35 2.53
CA TYR A 75 1.09 7.51 3.13
C TYR A 75 -0.13 7.10 3.95
N ALA A 76 -1.00 6.25 3.38
CA ALA A 76 -2.16 5.75 4.10
C ALA A 76 -1.79 4.99 5.38
N ASN A 77 -0.64 4.34 5.37
CA ASN A 77 -0.11 3.58 6.51
C ASN A 77 0.76 4.40 7.47
N ASN A 78 1.07 5.66 7.14
CA ASN A 78 2.01 6.48 7.90
C ASN A 78 3.39 5.79 8.06
N THR A 79 3.86 5.14 6.98
CA THR A 79 5.16 4.46 6.88
C THR A 79 6.02 5.00 5.73
N ASN A 80 5.64 6.17 5.19
CA ASN A 80 6.39 6.86 4.14
C ASN A 80 7.69 7.47 4.67
N VAL A 81 8.65 7.60 3.79
CA VAL A 81 9.88 8.36 3.98
C VAL A 81 9.78 9.64 3.15
N ARG A 82 9.87 10.79 3.82
CA ARG A 82 9.46 12.11 3.31
C ARG A 82 9.97 12.50 1.93
N GLN A 83 11.18 12.08 1.57
CA GLN A 83 11.84 12.51 0.33
C GLN A 83 11.57 11.58 -0.87
N HIS A 84 11.02 10.38 -0.64
CA HIS A 84 11.03 9.29 -1.62
C HIS A 84 9.65 8.66 -1.90
N SER A 85 8.57 9.27 -1.42
CA SER A 85 7.24 8.65 -1.54
C SER A 85 6.29 9.53 -2.36
N ASP A 86 5.68 8.93 -3.40
CA ASP A 86 4.52 9.49 -4.11
C ASP A 86 3.23 9.17 -3.33
N VAL A 87 2.18 9.94 -3.56
CA VAL A 87 0.87 9.70 -2.95
C VAL A 87 0.09 8.70 -3.80
N ASP A 88 -0.09 7.48 -3.32
CA ASP A 88 -0.86 6.44 -4.00
C ASP A 88 -2.36 6.58 -3.74
N ILE A 89 -3.17 6.72 -4.80
CA ILE A 89 -4.63 6.89 -4.73
C ILE A 89 -5.31 5.75 -5.49
N ALA A 90 -5.99 4.87 -4.80
CA ALA A 90 -6.83 3.87 -5.43
C ALA A 90 -8.15 4.51 -5.90
N VAL A 91 -8.50 4.29 -7.17
CA VAL A 91 -9.81 4.65 -7.75
C VAL A 91 -10.50 3.34 -8.12
N VAL A 92 -11.36 2.85 -7.25
CA VAL A 92 -11.91 1.50 -7.34
C VAL A 92 -13.34 1.54 -7.83
N GLN A 93 -13.58 0.96 -9.01
CA GLN A 93 -14.94 0.71 -9.48
C GLN A 93 -15.59 -0.35 -8.60
N ILE A 94 -16.79 -0.08 -8.06
CA ILE A 94 -17.49 -0.93 -7.09
C ILE A 94 -18.89 -1.37 -7.53
N ASP A 95 -19.48 -0.74 -8.56
CA ASP A 95 -20.73 -1.18 -9.21
C ASP A 95 -20.60 -2.56 -9.86
N GLN A 96 -19.36 -2.96 -10.13
CA GLN A 96 -18.98 -4.28 -10.62
C GLN A 96 -17.81 -4.82 -9.79
N PHE A 97 -17.65 -6.16 -9.82
CA PHE A 97 -16.55 -6.79 -9.12
C PHE A 97 -16.05 -8.04 -9.85
N ARG A 98 -14.80 -8.43 -9.58
CA ARG A 98 -14.24 -9.71 -9.98
C ARG A 98 -14.37 -10.67 -8.81
N PRO A 99 -15.20 -11.73 -8.92
CA PRO A 99 -15.27 -12.75 -7.88
C PRO A 99 -14.18 -13.81 -8.05
N LYS A 100 -13.76 -14.38 -6.92
CA LYS A 100 -13.08 -15.68 -6.85
C LYS A 100 -13.94 -16.61 -5.98
N TYR A 101 -14.24 -17.78 -6.49
CA TYR A 101 -15.04 -18.77 -5.79
C TYR A 101 -14.18 -19.97 -5.35
N ARG A 102 -14.62 -20.72 -4.35
CA ARG A 102 -14.09 -22.05 -4.03
C ARG A 102 -14.42 -23.03 -5.15
N VAL A 103 -13.70 -24.15 -5.18
CA VAL A 103 -13.91 -25.22 -6.18
C VAL A 103 -15.36 -25.70 -6.16
N GLY A 104 -15.97 -25.87 -7.33
CA GLY A 104 -17.36 -26.33 -7.49
C GLY A 104 -18.45 -25.28 -7.25
N VAL A 105 -18.08 -24.03 -7.00
CA VAL A 105 -19.01 -22.90 -6.78
C VAL A 105 -18.87 -21.89 -7.91
N SER A 106 -19.97 -21.26 -8.26
CA SER A 106 -20.04 -20.25 -9.33
C SER A 106 -20.94 -19.08 -8.93
N LYS A 107 -21.04 -18.08 -9.80
CA LYS A 107 -21.89 -16.90 -9.62
C LYS A 107 -23.36 -17.26 -9.37
N THR A 108 -23.87 -18.34 -9.95
CA THR A 108 -25.28 -18.75 -9.83
C THR A 108 -25.64 -19.17 -8.40
N ASN A 109 -24.69 -19.70 -7.64
CA ASN A 109 -24.91 -20.04 -6.24
C ASN A 109 -25.18 -18.82 -5.36
N TYR A 110 -24.70 -17.63 -5.80
CA TYR A 110 -24.92 -16.35 -5.11
C TYR A 110 -26.03 -15.50 -5.73
N GLY A 111 -26.67 -15.97 -6.81
CA GLY A 111 -27.63 -15.17 -7.56
C GLY A 111 -27.01 -14.01 -8.34
N PHE A 112 -25.69 -14.02 -8.57
CA PHE A 112 -25.04 -12.95 -9.31
C PHE A 112 -25.28 -13.04 -10.81
N ILE A 113 -25.47 -11.89 -11.44
CA ILE A 113 -25.57 -11.75 -12.89
C ILE A 113 -24.21 -11.30 -13.46
N SER A 114 -23.99 -11.56 -14.76
CA SER A 114 -22.79 -11.05 -15.42
C SER A 114 -22.91 -9.54 -15.64
N ALA A 115 -21.81 -8.84 -15.36
CA ALA A 115 -21.72 -7.42 -15.69
C ALA A 115 -21.77 -7.21 -17.22
N ILE A 116 -22.40 -6.11 -17.61
CA ILE A 116 -22.43 -5.67 -19.01
C ILE A 116 -21.06 -5.07 -19.36
N SER A 117 -20.46 -5.56 -20.45
CA SER A 117 -19.20 -4.98 -20.94
C SER A 117 -19.44 -3.57 -21.45
N LYS A 118 -18.67 -2.60 -20.94
CA LYS A 118 -18.71 -1.22 -21.39
C LYS A 118 -17.64 -0.98 -22.47
N SER A 119 -17.90 -0.06 -23.39
CA SER A 119 -17.03 0.20 -24.56
C SER A 119 -15.65 0.78 -24.18
N LYS A 120 -15.58 1.55 -23.09
CA LYS A 120 -14.33 2.11 -22.58
C LYS A 120 -13.87 1.35 -21.32
N THR A 121 -12.57 1.11 -21.20
CA THR A 121 -12.02 0.57 -19.97
C THR A 121 -12.10 1.61 -18.87
N PHE A 122 -12.27 1.16 -17.62
CA PHE A 122 -12.33 2.08 -16.48
C PHE A 122 -11.05 2.93 -16.34
N LYS A 123 -9.88 2.36 -16.64
CA LYS A 123 -8.61 3.10 -16.65
C LYS A 123 -8.61 4.25 -17.66
N ASN A 124 -9.20 4.05 -18.85
CA ASN A 124 -9.32 5.11 -19.84
C ASN A 124 -10.27 6.23 -19.39
N ILE A 125 -11.35 5.90 -18.67
CA ILE A 125 -12.29 6.88 -18.12
C ILE A 125 -11.56 7.76 -17.08
N VAL A 126 -10.83 7.16 -16.16
CA VAL A 126 -10.05 7.87 -15.12
C VAL A 126 -8.97 8.73 -15.79
N GLN A 127 -8.26 8.20 -16.79
CA GLN A 127 -7.25 8.97 -17.54
C GLN A 127 -7.87 10.21 -18.18
N SER A 128 -8.95 10.06 -18.93
CA SER A 128 -9.62 11.21 -19.58
C SER A 128 -10.04 12.28 -18.58
N ALA A 129 -10.52 11.90 -17.40
CA ALA A 129 -10.87 12.85 -16.36
C ALA A 129 -9.64 13.63 -15.84
N LEU A 130 -8.53 12.94 -15.63
CA LEU A 130 -7.28 13.54 -15.17
C LEU A 130 -6.67 14.46 -16.23
N GLU A 131 -6.65 14.03 -17.49
CA GLU A 131 -6.15 14.83 -18.61
C GLU A 131 -7.02 16.09 -18.83
N ASN A 132 -8.34 16.00 -18.70
CA ASN A 132 -9.23 17.17 -18.79
C ASN A 132 -8.91 18.24 -17.73
N LYS A 133 -8.41 17.83 -16.56
CA LYS A 133 -8.13 18.76 -15.46
C LYS A 133 -6.67 19.20 -15.40
N PHE A 134 -5.72 18.33 -15.71
CA PHE A 134 -4.31 18.55 -15.49
C PHE A 134 -3.46 18.59 -16.77
N GLY A 135 -4.06 18.31 -17.95
CA GLY A 135 -3.40 18.40 -19.25
C GLY A 135 -2.11 17.55 -19.29
N ASP A 136 -1.03 18.22 -19.67
CA ASP A 136 0.28 17.59 -19.87
C ASP A 136 0.97 17.10 -18.58
N ASP A 137 0.45 17.45 -17.40
CA ASP A 137 0.95 16.93 -16.13
C ASP A 137 0.51 15.47 -15.87
N VAL A 138 -0.24 14.85 -16.81
CA VAL A 138 -0.73 13.47 -16.67
C VAL A 138 0.10 12.51 -17.51
N GLU A 139 0.63 11.47 -16.89
CA GLU A 139 1.38 10.42 -17.55
C GLU A 139 0.78 9.04 -17.29
N ARG A 140 0.39 8.31 -18.35
CA ARG A 140 -0.07 6.93 -18.24
C ARG A 140 1.11 5.99 -17.96
N LYS A 141 1.04 5.27 -16.85
CA LYS A 141 1.95 4.17 -16.50
C LYS A 141 1.27 2.82 -16.68
N ASN A 142 2.03 1.74 -16.66
CA ASN A 142 1.51 0.39 -16.84
C ASN A 142 0.36 0.06 -15.87
N LYS A 143 0.48 0.39 -14.58
CA LYS A 143 -0.52 0.06 -13.53
C LYS A 143 -1.25 1.28 -12.97
N SER A 144 -0.75 2.48 -13.18
CA SER A 144 -1.25 3.73 -12.61
C SER A 144 -1.36 4.81 -13.69
N ILE A 145 -1.86 5.96 -13.28
CA ILE A 145 -1.82 7.21 -14.03
C ILE A 145 -1.18 8.22 -13.09
N LYS A 146 0.03 8.66 -13.42
CA LYS A 146 0.79 9.63 -12.63
C LYS A 146 0.28 11.05 -12.92
N ILE A 147 0.13 11.83 -11.87
CA ILE A 147 -0.09 13.28 -11.92
C ILE A 147 1.19 13.90 -11.38
N HIS A 148 1.94 14.58 -12.23
CA HIS A 148 3.19 15.23 -11.85
C HIS A 148 2.94 16.37 -10.86
N GLY A 149 3.77 16.41 -9.84
CA GLY A 149 3.77 17.46 -8.82
C GLY A 149 4.26 18.80 -9.36
N ASN A 150 4.00 19.86 -8.59
CA ASN A 150 4.53 21.19 -8.82
C ASN A 150 4.75 21.89 -7.48
N SER A 151 4.97 23.21 -7.46
CA SER A 151 5.16 23.99 -6.21
C SER A 151 4.00 23.87 -5.22
N TYR A 152 2.81 23.47 -5.65
CA TYR A 152 1.58 23.41 -4.83
C TYR A 152 1.11 21.99 -4.53
N ARG A 153 1.61 20.98 -5.24
CA ARG A 153 1.18 19.58 -5.09
C ARG A 153 2.35 18.60 -5.20
N LYS A 154 2.26 17.50 -4.49
CA LYS A 154 3.16 16.35 -4.63
C LYS A 154 2.79 15.52 -5.86
N ASP A 155 3.74 14.73 -6.35
CA ASP A 155 3.48 13.64 -7.29
C ASP A 155 2.42 12.70 -6.70
N ALA A 156 1.47 12.29 -7.53
CA ALA A 156 0.43 11.36 -7.12
C ALA A 156 0.20 10.29 -8.20
N ASP A 157 0.10 9.04 -7.76
CA ASP A 157 -0.24 7.90 -8.61
C ASP A 157 -1.72 7.52 -8.40
N SER A 158 -2.55 7.83 -9.39
CA SER A 158 -3.93 7.33 -9.44
C SER A 158 -3.93 5.90 -9.98
N VAL A 159 -4.46 4.95 -9.21
CA VAL A 159 -4.50 3.52 -9.53
C VAL A 159 -5.94 3.08 -9.80
N PRO A 160 -6.39 3.09 -11.06
CA PRO A 160 -7.69 2.58 -11.44
C PRO A 160 -7.76 1.06 -11.24
N ALA A 161 -8.79 0.61 -10.52
CA ALA A 161 -8.95 -0.79 -10.18
C ALA A 161 -10.44 -1.20 -10.20
N LEU A 162 -10.68 -2.51 -10.23
CA LEU A 162 -12.00 -3.12 -10.06
C LEU A 162 -12.08 -3.72 -8.66
N ARG A 163 -13.24 -3.67 -8.00
CA ARG A 163 -13.47 -4.40 -6.76
C ARG A 163 -13.22 -5.88 -6.97
N TYR A 164 -12.44 -6.50 -6.07
CA TYR A 164 -12.20 -7.93 -6.01
C TYR A 164 -12.87 -8.51 -4.77
N ARG A 165 -13.59 -9.63 -4.92
CA ARG A 165 -14.29 -10.34 -3.84
C ARG A 165 -13.89 -11.80 -3.83
N ASP A 166 -13.15 -12.24 -2.80
CA ASP A 166 -12.74 -13.63 -2.63
C ASP A 166 -13.71 -14.36 -1.71
N TYR A 167 -14.50 -15.25 -2.29
CA TYR A 167 -15.48 -16.11 -1.63
C TYR A 167 -14.93 -17.52 -1.33
N SER A 168 -13.61 -17.73 -1.41
CA SER A 168 -13.00 -19.06 -1.24
C SER A 168 -13.34 -19.71 0.11
N TYR A 169 -13.62 -18.90 1.13
CA TYR A 169 -13.95 -19.34 2.49
C TYR A 169 -15.43 -19.16 2.86
N ASP A 170 -16.28 -18.74 1.91
CA ASP A 170 -17.71 -18.68 2.16
C ASP A 170 -18.39 -20.01 1.84
N TYR A 171 -19.04 -20.59 2.85
CA TYR A 171 -19.78 -21.87 2.77
C TYR A 171 -21.31 -21.68 2.85
N ARG A 172 -21.77 -20.42 2.97
CA ARG A 172 -23.20 -20.09 3.17
C ARG A 172 -23.83 -19.44 1.94
N PHE A 173 -23.04 -19.17 0.89
CA PHE A 173 -23.43 -18.40 -0.29
C PHE A 173 -23.92 -16.99 0.06
N ASP A 174 -23.32 -16.38 1.07
CA ASP A 174 -23.62 -15.02 1.49
C ASP A 174 -22.86 -14.02 0.60
N PRO A 175 -23.58 -13.17 -0.18
CA PRO A 175 -22.95 -12.17 -1.05
C PRO A 175 -22.04 -11.17 -0.33
N GLU A 176 -22.22 -10.97 0.99
CA GLU A 176 -21.40 -10.05 1.79
C GLU A 176 -20.27 -10.74 2.56
N ASN A 177 -20.22 -12.09 2.56
CA ASN A 177 -19.16 -12.84 3.23
C ASN A 177 -17.97 -13.12 2.30
N TYR A 178 -17.18 -12.09 2.02
CA TYR A 178 -15.98 -12.18 1.16
C TYR A 178 -14.77 -11.48 1.76
N VAL A 179 -13.59 -11.89 1.33
CA VAL A 179 -12.37 -11.10 1.54
C VAL A 179 -12.25 -10.08 0.42
N GLY A 180 -12.41 -8.80 0.76
CA GLY A 180 -12.39 -7.70 -0.20
C GLY A 180 -10.98 -7.31 -0.60
N GLY A 181 -10.75 -7.11 -1.90
CA GLY A 181 -9.51 -6.59 -2.47
C GLY A 181 -9.78 -5.69 -3.66
N ILE A 182 -8.73 -5.34 -4.37
CA ILE A 182 -8.77 -4.61 -5.64
C ILE A 182 -8.03 -5.39 -6.72
N LEU A 183 -8.56 -5.38 -7.94
CA LEU A 183 -7.94 -5.93 -9.14
C LEU A 183 -7.46 -4.79 -10.02
N ILE A 184 -6.15 -4.68 -10.19
CA ILE A 184 -5.51 -3.74 -11.11
C ILE A 184 -5.26 -4.47 -12.44
N LYS A 185 -5.78 -3.91 -13.54
CA LYS A 185 -5.48 -4.39 -14.89
C LYS A 185 -4.40 -3.48 -15.49
N ALA A 186 -3.21 -4.03 -15.64
CA ALA A 186 -2.09 -3.34 -16.25
C ALA A 186 -2.24 -3.26 -17.78
N ASP A 187 -1.58 -2.30 -18.41
CA ASP A 187 -1.65 -2.11 -19.87
C ASP A 187 -0.98 -3.26 -20.65
N ASP A 188 -0.04 -3.97 -20.02
CA ASP A 188 0.60 -5.18 -20.58
C ASP A 188 -0.27 -6.44 -20.46
N GLY A 189 -1.50 -6.31 -19.96
CA GLY A 189 -2.43 -7.42 -19.76
C GLY A 189 -2.27 -8.15 -18.41
N THR A 190 -1.28 -7.81 -17.60
CA THR A 190 -1.09 -8.41 -16.27
C THR A 190 -2.23 -8.01 -15.33
N GLU A 191 -2.81 -8.97 -14.62
CA GLU A 191 -3.78 -8.73 -13.55
C GLU A 191 -3.09 -8.85 -12.18
N VAL A 192 -3.24 -7.82 -11.34
CA VAL A 192 -2.66 -7.76 -9.99
C VAL A 192 -3.75 -7.59 -8.95
N ILE A 193 -3.85 -8.53 -8.03
CA ILE A 193 -4.78 -8.45 -6.88
C ILE A 193 -4.02 -7.92 -5.69
N ASN A 194 -4.55 -6.86 -5.06
CA ASN A 194 -4.01 -6.27 -3.83
C ASN A 194 -5.11 -6.13 -2.76
N TYR A 195 -4.68 -6.01 -1.50
CA TYR A 195 -5.54 -5.90 -0.33
C TYR A 195 -5.18 -4.67 0.53
N PRO A 196 -5.36 -3.45 -0.01
CA PRO A 196 -4.90 -2.23 0.67
C PRO A 196 -5.68 -1.93 1.96
N GLU A 197 -6.96 -2.26 2.04
CA GLU A 197 -7.78 -2.04 3.25
C GLU A 197 -7.28 -2.93 4.41
N GLN A 198 -6.96 -4.20 4.13
CA GLN A 198 -6.36 -5.12 5.11
C GLN A 198 -4.94 -4.67 5.50
N HIS A 199 -4.16 -4.19 4.54
CA HIS A 199 -2.84 -3.64 4.82
C HIS A 199 -2.93 -2.49 5.84
N ILE A 200 -3.83 -1.53 5.63
CA ILE A 200 -4.00 -0.40 6.55
C ILE A 200 -4.44 -0.90 7.94
N LYS A 201 -5.47 -1.74 7.98
CA LYS A 201 -6.01 -2.29 9.23
C LYS A 201 -4.96 -3.05 10.03
N ASN A 202 -4.29 -4.00 9.40
CA ASN A 202 -3.29 -4.84 10.05
C ASN A 202 -2.07 -4.03 10.50
N GLY A 203 -1.67 -3.02 9.71
CA GLY A 203 -0.62 -2.08 10.09
C GLY A 203 -0.98 -1.24 11.32
N ILE A 204 -2.25 -0.85 11.49
CA ILE A 204 -2.75 -0.19 12.69
C ILE A 204 -2.72 -1.16 13.88
N ASP A 205 -3.27 -2.37 13.70
CA ASP A 205 -3.37 -3.37 14.76
C ASP A 205 -1.97 -3.76 15.28
N LYS A 206 -1.01 -4.03 14.37
CA LYS A 206 0.39 -4.29 14.71
C LYS A 206 1.02 -3.12 15.46
N ASN A 207 0.79 -1.89 15.00
CA ASN A 207 1.35 -0.70 15.63
C ASN A 207 0.82 -0.49 17.05
N LYS A 208 -0.47 -0.78 17.31
CA LYS A 208 -1.06 -0.74 18.66
C LYS A 208 -0.44 -1.79 19.58
N LYS A 209 -0.32 -3.03 19.11
CA LYS A 209 0.29 -4.14 19.88
C LYS A 209 1.76 -3.90 20.24
N THR A 210 2.45 -3.11 19.43
CA THR A 210 3.87 -2.80 19.61
C THR A 210 4.10 -1.41 20.25
N ASN A 211 3.20 -0.89 21.06
CA ASN A 211 3.33 0.42 21.72
C ASN A 211 3.71 1.55 20.75
N LEU A 212 3.17 1.52 19.51
CA LEU A 212 3.43 2.46 18.43
C LEU A 212 4.88 2.42 17.87
N TYR A 213 5.65 1.37 18.16
CA TYR A 213 7.01 1.22 17.63
C TYR A 213 7.04 0.64 16.22
N PHE A 214 6.11 -0.23 15.82
CA PHE A 214 6.13 -0.88 14.50
C PHE A 214 6.34 0.12 13.35
N LYS A 215 5.47 1.11 13.20
CA LYS A 215 5.57 2.09 12.11
C LYS A 215 6.82 2.96 12.19
N LYS A 216 7.34 3.21 13.40
CA LYS A 216 8.60 3.92 13.62
C LYS A 216 9.78 3.12 13.08
N MET A 217 9.86 1.83 13.42
CA MET A 217 10.93 0.93 12.95
C MET A 217 10.84 0.70 11.44
N VAL A 218 9.63 0.64 10.87
CA VAL A 218 9.44 0.57 9.40
C VAL A 218 10.02 1.80 8.71
N ARG A 219 9.79 3.02 9.23
CA ARG A 219 10.38 4.24 8.64
C ARG A 219 11.90 4.24 8.74
N ILE A 220 12.46 3.81 9.89
CA ILE A 220 13.91 3.66 10.06
C ILE A 220 14.48 2.67 9.04
N ALA A 221 13.88 1.49 8.89
CA ALA A 221 14.34 0.47 7.94
C ALA A 221 14.28 0.94 6.48
N LYS A 222 13.22 1.67 6.11
CA LYS A 222 13.08 2.27 4.79
C LYS A 222 14.13 3.35 4.54
N GLU A 223 14.42 4.20 5.52
CA GLU A 223 15.48 5.23 5.41
C GLU A 223 16.86 4.58 5.25
N MET A 224 17.18 3.54 6.03
CA MET A 224 18.41 2.79 5.88
C MET A 224 18.53 2.17 4.49
N ARG A 225 17.44 1.57 3.97
CA ARG A 225 17.44 1.06 2.60
C ARG A 225 17.80 2.14 1.58
N TYR A 226 17.30 3.38 1.72
CA TYR A 226 17.66 4.46 0.80
C TYR A 226 19.14 4.84 0.89
N GLN A 227 19.69 4.91 2.11
CA GLN A 227 21.12 5.16 2.29
C GLN A 227 21.97 4.02 1.68
N MET A 228 21.57 2.77 1.89
CA MET A 228 22.22 1.62 1.26
C MET A 228 22.13 1.68 -0.27
N GLN A 229 21.01 2.19 -0.84
CA GLN A 229 20.89 2.40 -2.28
C GLN A 229 21.86 3.47 -2.80
N ASP A 230 22.02 4.57 -2.06
CA ASP A 230 22.99 5.64 -2.39
C ASP A 230 24.42 5.09 -2.36
N GLU A 231 24.71 4.16 -1.46
CA GLU A 231 26.00 3.43 -1.38
C GLU A 231 26.07 2.23 -2.35
N ARG A 232 25.06 2.03 -3.21
CA ARG A 232 25.01 1.00 -4.27
C ARG A 232 24.97 -0.45 -3.79
N TYR A 233 24.39 -0.72 -2.62
CA TYR A 233 24.13 -2.08 -2.17
C TYR A 233 23.17 -2.79 -3.14
N GLU A 234 23.56 -4.00 -3.58
CA GLU A 234 22.85 -4.72 -4.66
C GLU A 234 21.39 -5.04 -4.31
N PHE A 235 21.18 -5.62 -3.14
CA PHE A 235 19.85 -6.09 -2.73
C PHE A 235 18.98 -4.95 -2.19
N ALA A 236 19.56 -3.90 -1.63
CA ALA A 236 18.83 -2.69 -1.28
C ALA A 236 18.23 -2.01 -2.54
N GLN A 237 18.91 -2.07 -3.70
CA GLN A 237 18.37 -1.59 -4.98
C GLN A 237 17.14 -2.38 -5.43
N LYS A 238 17.12 -3.70 -5.19
CA LYS A 238 16.09 -4.63 -5.66
C LYS A 238 14.92 -4.78 -4.67
N ALA A 239 15.17 -4.63 -3.37
CA ALA A 239 14.14 -4.77 -2.34
C ALA A 239 13.12 -3.63 -2.40
N SER A 240 11.83 -3.95 -2.48
CA SER A 240 10.79 -2.92 -2.52
C SER A 240 10.54 -2.31 -1.14
N SER A 241 10.17 -1.03 -1.11
CA SER A 241 9.80 -0.32 0.13
C SER A 241 8.63 -1.01 0.87
N PHE A 242 7.67 -1.56 0.13
CA PHE A 242 6.58 -2.38 0.68
C PHE A 242 7.09 -3.69 1.28
N GLY A 243 8.05 -4.35 0.60
CA GLY A 243 8.65 -5.59 1.12
C GLY A 243 9.40 -5.39 2.43
N ILE A 244 10.09 -4.24 2.62
CA ILE A 244 10.72 -3.90 3.90
C ILE A 244 9.67 -3.80 5.02
N GLU A 245 8.54 -3.16 4.77
CA GLU A 245 7.43 -3.11 5.72
C GLU A 245 6.91 -4.51 6.07
N CYS A 246 6.79 -5.39 5.06
CA CYS A 246 6.38 -6.78 5.26
C CYS A 246 7.42 -7.59 6.06
N LEU A 247 8.72 -7.37 5.87
CA LEU A 247 9.75 -8.02 6.70
C LEU A 247 9.53 -7.70 8.19
N LEU A 248 9.38 -6.42 8.53
CA LEU A 248 9.18 -5.99 9.91
C LEU A 248 7.81 -6.45 10.48
N TYR A 249 6.80 -6.61 9.62
CA TYR A 249 5.49 -7.13 10.05
C TYR A 249 5.56 -8.55 10.62
N ASN A 250 6.51 -9.37 10.15
CA ASN A 250 6.72 -10.74 10.62
C ASN A 250 7.61 -10.86 11.88
N VAL A 251 8.18 -9.76 12.35
CA VAL A 251 8.93 -9.72 13.61
C VAL A 251 7.94 -9.80 14.79
N PRO A 252 8.18 -10.64 15.83
CA PRO A 252 7.33 -10.75 17.01
C PRO A 252 7.09 -9.41 17.73
N ASP A 253 5.90 -9.23 18.28
CA ASP A 253 5.48 -7.96 18.91
C ASP A 253 6.37 -7.62 20.12
N GLU A 254 6.85 -8.63 20.84
CA GLU A 254 7.68 -8.51 22.05
C GLU A 254 9.03 -7.83 21.75
N ILE A 255 9.59 -8.03 20.57
CA ILE A 255 10.86 -7.41 20.15
C ILE A 255 10.71 -5.89 20.09
N PHE A 256 9.58 -5.39 19.64
CA PHE A 256 9.33 -3.95 19.56
C PHE A 256 9.11 -3.29 20.92
N THR A 257 8.71 -4.05 21.92
CA THR A 257 8.32 -3.53 23.24
C THR A 257 9.33 -3.81 24.34
N LYS A 258 10.46 -4.44 23.98
CA LYS A 258 11.49 -4.86 24.93
C LYS A 258 12.28 -3.68 25.52
N TYR A 259 12.44 -2.60 24.77
CA TYR A 259 13.21 -1.41 25.16
C TYR A 259 12.46 -0.12 24.83
N ASP A 260 12.83 0.98 25.49
CA ASP A 260 12.37 2.34 25.14
C ASP A 260 13.36 3.09 24.23
N CYS A 261 14.44 2.44 23.81
CA CYS A 261 15.52 2.98 23.00
C CYS A 261 15.49 2.38 21.59
N TYR A 262 15.42 3.24 20.58
CA TYR A 262 15.26 2.82 19.19
C TYR A 262 16.42 1.99 18.67
N LYS A 263 17.66 2.32 19.09
CA LYS A 263 18.85 1.59 18.66
C LYS A 263 18.82 0.12 19.09
N TYR A 264 18.35 -0.19 20.30
CA TYR A 264 18.27 -1.57 20.78
C TYR A 264 17.08 -2.32 20.20
N ILE A 265 15.93 -1.64 20.01
CA ILE A 265 14.78 -2.25 19.34
C ILE A 265 15.16 -2.60 17.90
N PHE A 266 15.81 -1.70 17.18
CA PHE A 266 16.17 -1.91 15.79
C PHE A 266 17.25 -2.98 15.63
N ASP A 267 18.21 -3.05 16.57
CA ASP A 267 19.20 -4.11 16.61
C ASP A 267 18.56 -5.49 16.77
N ASP A 268 17.69 -5.67 17.77
CA ASP A 268 16.96 -6.94 17.97
C ASP A 268 16.08 -7.30 16.74
N ILE A 269 15.52 -6.31 16.04
CA ILE A 269 14.78 -6.54 14.78
C ILE A 269 15.71 -7.08 13.69
N VAL A 270 16.88 -6.47 13.51
CA VAL A 270 17.87 -6.89 12.50
C VAL A 270 18.39 -8.29 12.82
N GLU A 271 18.70 -8.58 14.09
CA GLU A 271 19.11 -9.92 14.55
C GLU A 271 18.03 -10.96 14.28
N PHE A 272 16.77 -10.69 14.67
CA PHE A 272 15.66 -11.59 14.40
C PHE A 272 15.51 -11.90 12.91
N LEU A 273 15.55 -10.88 12.05
CA LEU A 273 15.43 -11.06 10.61
C LEU A 273 16.59 -11.89 10.05
N TYR A 274 17.83 -11.62 10.54
CA TYR A 274 19.02 -12.35 10.11
C TYR A 274 18.96 -13.83 10.49
N ASP A 275 18.60 -14.14 11.71
CA ASP A 275 18.49 -15.52 12.22
C ASP A 275 17.35 -16.30 11.54
N ASN A 276 16.26 -15.61 11.18
CA ASN A 276 15.07 -16.22 10.62
C ASN A 276 14.95 -16.11 9.08
N LYS A 277 15.94 -15.55 8.38
CA LYS A 277 15.90 -15.37 6.91
C LYS A 277 15.75 -16.70 6.14
N HIS A 278 16.17 -17.83 6.71
CA HIS A 278 15.98 -19.16 6.11
C HIS A 278 14.50 -19.54 6.01
N ASN A 279 13.64 -19.01 6.87
CA ASN A 279 12.19 -19.23 6.90
C ASN A 279 11.38 -18.15 6.14
N ILE A 280 12.03 -17.29 5.34
CA ILE A 280 11.38 -16.13 4.71
C ILE A 280 10.18 -16.50 3.82
N ASN A 281 10.11 -17.70 3.29
CA ASN A 281 8.97 -18.22 2.54
C ASN A 281 7.70 -18.40 3.40
N SER A 282 7.85 -18.45 4.74
CA SER A 282 6.70 -18.44 5.65
C SER A 282 6.16 -17.05 5.90
N PHE A 283 6.96 -16.00 5.65
CA PHE A 283 6.58 -14.61 5.92
C PHE A 283 5.39 -14.19 5.05
N VAL A 284 4.52 -13.38 5.66
CA VAL A 284 3.33 -12.85 5.00
C VAL A 284 3.47 -11.35 4.72
N GLU A 285 2.76 -10.85 3.72
CA GLU A 285 2.57 -9.42 3.54
C GLU A 285 1.75 -8.83 4.70
N VAL A 286 1.84 -7.52 4.92
CA VAL A 286 1.08 -6.83 5.99
C VAL A 286 -0.43 -7.06 5.87
N ASN A 287 -0.95 -7.33 4.66
CA ASN A 287 -2.36 -7.66 4.48
C ASN A 287 -2.76 -9.02 5.12
N GLY A 288 -1.81 -9.86 5.55
CA GLY A 288 -2.06 -11.16 6.17
C GLY A 288 -2.62 -12.25 5.23
N ILE A 289 -2.76 -11.96 3.93
CA ILE A 289 -3.39 -12.85 2.94
C ILE A 289 -2.34 -13.45 2.01
N LYS A 290 -1.42 -12.63 1.55
CA LYS A 290 -0.39 -13.03 0.59
C LYS A 290 0.92 -13.37 1.29
N LYS A 291 1.66 -14.32 0.74
CA LYS A 291 3.04 -14.58 1.16
C LYS A 291 3.98 -13.50 0.61
N LEU A 292 4.99 -13.09 1.41
CA LEU A 292 5.96 -12.07 1.02
C LEU A 292 6.72 -12.45 -0.26
N CYS A 293 7.22 -13.68 -0.32
CA CYS A 293 8.01 -14.15 -1.47
C CYS A 293 7.13 -14.69 -2.61
N TYR A 294 5.85 -15.01 -2.35
CA TYR A 294 4.91 -15.45 -3.37
C TYR A 294 5.43 -16.60 -4.24
N ASP A 295 6.07 -17.59 -3.58
CA ASP A 295 6.74 -18.75 -4.20
C ASP A 295 7.76 -18.39 -5.30
N SER A 296 8.34 -17.19 -5.25
CA SER A 296 9.35 -16.70 -6.18
C SER A 296 10.74 -16.79 -5.58
N ALA A 297 11.59 -17.66 -6.15
CA ALA A 297 12.98 -17.81 -5.76
C ALA A 297 13.78 -16.47 -5.88
N ASP A 298 13.44 -15.65 -6.88
CA ASP A 298 14.08 -14.34 -7.06
C ASP A 298 13.74 -13.39 -5.91
N ARG A 299 12.47 -13.35 -5.48
CA ARG A 299 12.07 -12.53 -4.32
C ARG A 299 12.70 -13.03 -3.02
N GLU A 300 12.75 -14.35 -2.83
CA GLU A 300 13.43 -14.95 -1.70
C GLU A 300 14.90 -14.53 -1.65
N LYS A 301 15.61 -14.63 -2.77
CA LYS A 301 17.01 -14.19 -2.90
C LYS A 301 17.17 -12.72 -2.58
N VAL A 302 16.28 -11.87 -3.11
CA VAL A 302 16.35 -10.42 -2.88
C VAL A 302 16.19 -10.07 -1.41
N TYR A 303 15.20 -10.63 -0.72
CA TYR A 303 14.98 -10.28 0.69
C TYR A 303 16.01 -10.91 1.62
N LYS A 304 16.50 -12.12 1.35
CA LYS A 304 17.63 -12.71 2.09
C LYS A 304 18.88 -11.85 1.96
N GLY A 305 19.23 -11.47 0.72
CA GLY A 305 20.37 -10.61 0.47
C GLY A 305 20.23 -9.23 1.10
N PHE A 306 19.03 -8.64 1.07
CA PHE A 306 18.77 -7.36 1.77
C PHE A 306 18.97 -7.47 3.29
N ILE A 307 18.52 -8.57 3.91
CA ILE A 307 18.73 -8.80 5.35
C ILE A 307 20.22 -8.92 5.68
N ASP A 308 21.01 -9.65 4.83
CA ASP A 308 22.44 -9.76 4.99
C ASP A 308 23.16 -8.41 4.88
N GLU A 309 22.78 -7.63 3.86
CA GLU A 309 23.32 -6.27 3.66
C GLU A 309 22.94 -5.35 4.83
N LEU A 310 21.69 -5.37 5.31
CA LEU A 310 21.21 -4.56 6.42
C LEU A 310 21.99 -4.91 7.72
N LYS A 311 22.22 -6.21 7.98
CA LYS A 311 23.00 -6.68 9.14
C LYS A 311 24.43 -6.17 9.12
N GLY A 312 25.06 -6.13 7.94
CA GLY A 312 26.41 -5.57 7.78
C GLY A 312 26.46 -4.04 7.81
N PHE A 313 25.38 -3.39 7.40
CA PHE A 313 25.28 -1.93 7.30
C PHE A 313 24.99 -1.26 8.65
N TYR A 314 24.09 -1.86 9.44
CA TYR A 314 23.65 -1.30 10.71
C TYR A 314 24.61 -1.62 11.85
N SER A 315 25.03 -0.60 12.55
CA SER A 315 25.58 -0.68 13.90
C SER A 315 25.21 0.59 14.66
N TYR A 316 25.39 0.61 15.98
CA TYR A 316 25.02 1.76 16.80
C TYR A 316 26.10 2.15 17.79
N GLU A 317 26.06 3.39 18.22
CA GLU A 317 26.94 3.92 19.27
C GLU A 317 26.54 3.33 20.64
N ILE A 318 27.52 2.80 21.39
CA ILE A 318 27.33 2.18 22.73
C ILE A 318 27.16 3.26 23.79
#